data_6890ebfda568f7ce021414b1eb5a18ea
#
_entry.id   6890ebfda568f7ce021414b1eb5a18ea
#
_cell.length_a   1.000
_cell.length_b   1.000
_cell.length_c   1.000
_cell.angle_alpha   90.00
_cell.angle_beta   90.00
_cell.angle_gamma   90.00
#
_symmetry.space_group_name_H-M   'P 1'
#
loop_
_entity.id
_entity.type
_entity.pdbx_description
1 polymer ?
#
loop_
_entity_poly.entity_id
_entity_poly.type
_entity_poly.pdbx_seq_one_letter_code
_entity_poly.pdbx_strand_id
1 'polypeptide(L)'
;TRYLASVNYMYQESIVKNNGVSRFSARLNLDQELSKYVSFGLTATYSQNKYDNVPLGDKVNEYSGVLTGAIQSNPTIPIYDSEGNYFIDPKRPFVANPVSLLDIKDNTVKDRIIGSAFVSVKPLKDLEVKLQLGVDRSFQKRSSYLPKTTLQGANKNGRADISQETSTTYLMELTAQYSKSFGDHNLKA
;
A
#
# COMPACT_ATOMS: atom_id res chain seq x y z
N THR A 1 -12.66 7.59 30.22
CA THR A 1 -12.77 7.47 28.74
C THR A 1 -11.67 8.26 28.10
N ARG A 2 -10.94 7.63 27.16
CA ARG A 2 -9.96 8.27 26.28
C ARG A 2 -10.32 7.93 24.85
N TYR A 3 -10.30 8.91 23.96
CA TYR A 3 -10.56 8.67 22.54
C TYR A 3 -9.62 9.53 21.69
N LEU A 4 -9.31 9.02 20.50
CA LEU A 4 -8.59 9.74 19.46
C LEU A 4 -9.19 9.35 18.13
N ALA A 5 -9.52 10.36 17.32
CA ALA A 5 -9.89 10.19 15.94
C ALA A 5 -8.99 11.08 15.08
N SER A 6 -8.44 10.55 14.01
CA SER A 6 -7.61 11.31 13.07
C SER A 6 -7.88 10.90 11.64
N VAL A 7 -7.75 11.86 10.73
CA VAL A 7 -7.84 11.66 9.28
C VAL A 7 -6.64 12.35 8.67
N ASN A 8 -6.01 11.70 7.70
CA ASN A 8 -4.89 12.25 6.95
C ASN A 8 -5.07 11.96 5.46
N TYR A 9 -4.73 12.93 4.64
CA TYR A 9 -4.63 12.79 3.19
C TYR A 9 -3.27 13.31 2.74
N MET A 10 -2.61 12.55 1.88
CA MET A 10 -1.33 12.89 1.26
C MET A 10 -1.45 12.67 -0.24
N TYR A 11 -0.92 13.61 -1.01
CA TYR A 11 -0.72 13.45 -2.44
C TYR A 11 0.71 13.84 -2.79
N GLN A 12 1.38 13.02 -3.57
CA GLN A 12 2.75 13.23 -4.00
C GLN A 12 2.91 12.87 -5.47
N GLU A 13 3.34 13.80 -6.26
CA GLU A 13 3.75 13.57 -7.65
C GLU A 13 5.23 13.22 -7.73
N SER A 14 5.57 12.40 -8.70
CA SER A 14 6.95 12.11 -9.08
C SER A 14 7.46 13.17 -10.07
N ILE A 15 8.78 13.23 -10.24
CA ILE A 15 9.42 13.99 -11.34
C ILE A 15 9.12 13.41 -12.72
N VAL A 16 8.70 12.15 -12.80
CA VAL A 16 8.26 11.49 -14.03
C VAL A 16 6.77 11.66 -14.18
N LYS A 17 6.31 12.13 -15.33
CA LYS A 17 4.89 12.31 -15.65
C LYS A 17 4.11 11.01 -15.48
N ASN A 18 2.84 11.12 -15.09
CA ASN A 18 1.92 9.99 -14.87
C ASN A 18 2.37 9.01 -13.79
N ASN A 19 3.23 9.45 -12.88
CA ASN A 19 3.70 8.66 -11.75
C ASN A 19 3.48 9.44 -10.45
N GLY A 20 2.77 8.84 -9.52
CA GLY A 20 2.42 9.51 -8.26
C GLY A 20 1.77 8.58 -7.27
N VAL A 21 1.54 9.09 -6.08
CA VAL A 21 0.85 8.38 -5.01
C VAL A 21 -0.13 9.30 -4.28
N SER A 22 -1.33 8.80 -4.03
CA SER A 22 -2.24 9.40 -3.06
C SER A 22 -2.52 8.42 -1.94
N ARG A 23 -2.58 8.94 -0.72
CA ARG A 23 -2.86 8.16 0.48
C ARG A 23 -3.92 8.85 1.31
N PHE A 24 -4.98 8.13 1.57
CA PHE A 24 -5.97 8.47 2.58
C PHE A 24 -5.78 7.54 3.79
N SER A 25 -5.86 8.06 5.00
CA SER A 25 -5.88 7.25 6.21
C SER A 25 -6.76 7.84 7.28
N ALA A 26 -7.45 6.95 8.00
CA ALA A 26 -8.28 7.28 9.15
C ALA A 26 -7.90 6.37 10.32
N ARG A 27 -7.87 6.91 11.53
CA ARG A 27 -7.56 6.17 12.74
C ARG A 27 -8.54 6.52 13.85
N LEU A 28 -8.98 5.50 14.56
CA LEU A 28 -9.80 5.61 15.74
C LEU A 28 -9.17 4.79 16.87
N ASN A 29 -9.00 5.41 18.03
CA ASN A 29 -8.63 4.72 19.27
C ASN A 29 -9.68 5.08 20.33
N LEU A 30 -10.11 4.09 21.07
CA LEU A 30 -11.05 4.25 22.17
C LEU A 30 -10.60 3.36 23.31
N ASP A 31 -10.42 3.97 24.49
CA ASP A 31 -10.20 3.25 25.74
C ASP A 31 -11.27 3.69 26.73
N GLN A 32 -12.01 2.72 27.27
CA GLN A 32 -13.11 2.96 28.17
C GLN A 32 -13.00 2.09 29.41
N GLU A 33 -13.00 2.70 30.57
CA GLU A 33 -13.23 2.04 31.85
C GLU A 33 -14.73 2.03 32.14
N LEU A 34 -15.35 0.84 32.05
CA LEU A 34 -16.78 0.67 32.34
C LEU A 34 -17.05 0.63 33.84
N SER A 35 -16.11 0.06 34.58
CA SER A 35 -16.13 0.00 36.03
C SER A 35 -14.70 -0.17 36.56
N LYS A 36 -14.55 -0.21 37.90
CA LYS A 36 -13.27 -0.55 38.54
C LYS A 36 -12.78 -1.98 38.22
N TYR A 37 -13.63 -2.81 37.65
CA TYR A 37 -13.36 -4.22 37.34
C TYR A 37 -13.28 -4.51 35.84
N VAL A 38 -13.85 -3.66 34.98
CA VAL A 38 -13.98 -3.93 33.55
C VAL A 38 -13.53 -2.73 32.74
N SER A 39 -12.62 -2.96 31.84
CA SER A 39 -12.22 -2.01 30.81
C SER A 39 -12.22 -2.66 29.43
N PHE A 40 -12.44 -1.86 28.41
CA PHE A 40 -12.26 -2.29 27.02
C PHE A 40 -11.54 -1.22 26.23
N GLY A 41 -10.90 -1.63 25.15
CA GLY A 41 -10.29 -0.74 24.18
C GLY A 41 -10.52 -1.22 22.78
N LEU A 42 -10.56 -0.26 21.86
CA LEU A 42 -10.68 -0.46 20.42
C LEU A 42 -9.67 0.43 19.71
N THR A 43 -8.90 -0.17 18.81
CA THR A 43 -8.06 0.54 17.88
C THR A 43 -8.43 0.11 16.47
N ALA A 44 -8.69 1.06 15.58
CA ALA A 44 -8.96 0.79 14.18
C ALA A 44 -8.18 1.78 13.31
N THR A 45 -7.55 1.28 12.28
CA THR A 45 -6.87 2.09 11.26
C THR A 45 -7.28 1.59 9.89
N TYR A 46 -7.77 2.50 9.06
CA TYR A 46 -8.00 2.27 7.64
C TYR A 46 -7.00 3.10 6.84
N SER A 47 -6.46 2.53 5.78
CA SER A 47 -5.66 3.26 4.80
C SER A 47 -5.96 2.79 3.39
N GLN A 48 -6.09 3.74 2.46
CA GLN A 48 -6.14 3.51 1.04
C GLN A 48 -4.95 4.21 0.39
N ASN A 49 -4.16 3.46 -0.36
CA ASN A 49 -3.09 4.00 -1.20
C ASN A 49 -3.45 3.75 -2.66
N LYS A 50 -3.37 4.81 -3.47
CA LYS A 50 -3.51 4.73 -4.93
C LYS A 50 -2.17 5.12 -5.54
N TYR A 51 -1.66 4.27 -6.40
CA TYR A 51 -0.41 4.48 -7.12
C TYR A 51 -0.72 4.57 -8.61
N ASP A 52 -0.25 5.62 -9.22
CA ASP A 52 -0.12 5.73 -10.67
C ASP A 52 1.33 5.42 -11.02
N ASN A 53 1.55 4.38 -11.79
CA ASN A 53 2.88 3.87 -12.08
C ASN A 53 3.21 4.03 -13.55
N VAL A 54 4.48 4.27 -13.84
CA VAL A 54 5.07 4.15 -15.17
C VAL A 54 6.26 3.20 -15.09
N PRO A 55 6.59 2.45 -16.15
CA PRO A 55 7.77 1.59 -16.15
C PRO A 55 9.03 2.47 -16.07
N LEU A 56 9.80 2.33 -14.99
CA LEU A 56 11.04 3.08 -14.78
C LEU A 56 12.26 2.38 -15.37
N GLY A 57 12.19 1.06 -15.64
CA GLY A 57 13.23 0.28 -16.31
C GLY A 57 14.21 -0.45 -15.39
N ASP A 58 13.79 -0.76 -14.18
CA ASP A 58 14.66 -1.23 -13.11
C ASP A 58 14.85 -2.75 -12.99
N LYS A 59 14.09 -3.61 -13.73
CA LYS A 59 14.06 -5.03 -13.32
C LYS A 59 14.16 -6.12 -14.36
N VAL A 60 13.78 -5.92 -15.62
CA VAL A 60 13.72 -7.04 -16.58
C VAL A 60 14.33 -6.73 -17.94
N ASN A 61 14.33 -5.47 -18.33
CA ASN A 61 14.84 -5.04 -19.62
C ASN A 61 15.29 -3.59 -19.50
N GLU A 62 16.57 -3.34 -19.53
CA GLU A 62 17.18 -2.01 -19.38
C GLU A 62 16.62 -0.97 -20.36
N TYR A 63 16.06 -1.43 -21.48
CA TYR A 63 15.50 -0.57 -22.53
C TYR A 63 13.99 -0.33 -22.42
N SER A 64 13.34 -0.82 -21.37
CA SER A 64 11.87 -0.78 -21.25
C SER A 64 11.34 0.26 -20.28
N GLY A 65 12.17 1.14 -19.73
CA GLY A 65 11.76 2.15 -18.77
C GLY A 65 11.85 3.58 -19.28
N VAL A 66 10.96 4.44 -18.78
CA VAL A 66 10.94 5.87 -19.15
C VAL A 66 12.26 6.55 -18.80
N LEU A 67 12.75 6.37 -17.59
CA LEU A 67 13.98 7.02 -17.12
C LEU A 67 15.21 6.48 -17.81
N THR A 68 15.36 5.15 -17.85
CA THR A 68 16.47 4.48 -18.53
C THR A 68 16.48 4.81 -20.01
N GLY A 69 15.30 4.75 -20.65
CA GLY A 69 15.15 5.11 -22.06
C GLY A 69 15.51 6.56 -22.35
N ALA A 70 15.09 7.49 -21.48
CA ALA A 70 15.42 8.91 -21.65
C ALA A 70 16.93 9.19 -21.55
N ILE A 71 17.64 8.54 -20.61
CA ILE A 71 19.09 8.69 -20.44
C ILE A 71 19.85 8.11 -21.65
N GLN A 72 19.36 7.02 -22.23
CA GLN A 72 20.01 6.31 -23.33
C GLN A 72 19.60 6.81 -24.71
N SER A 73 18.58 7.65 -24.81
CA SER A 73 18.08 8.19 -26.08
C SER A 73 19.03 9.25 -26.60
N ASN A 74 19.28 9.21 -27.92
CA ASN A 74 20.01 10.28 -28.58
C ASN A 74 19.09 11.52 -28.67
N PRO A 75 19.52 12.68 -28.19
CA PRO A 75 18.70 13.90 -28.18
C PRO A 75 18.34 14.43 -29.59
N THR A 76 18.99 13.96 -30.64
CA THR A 76 18.70 14.33 -32.02
C THR A 76 17.61 13.49 -32.69
N ILE A 77 17.14 12.41 -32.02
CA ILE A 77 16.07 11.55 -32.54
C ILE A 77 14.71 12.21 -32.27
N PRO A 78 13.83 12.33 -33.29
CA PRO A 78 12.50 12.87 -33.09
C PRO A 78 11.63 11.96 -32.19
N ILE A 79 10.64 12.54 -31.50
CA ILE A 79 9.67 11.79 -30.71
C ILE A 79 8.67 11.06 -31.60
N TYR A 80 8.26 11.72 -32.70
CA TYR A 80 7.26 11.21 -33.65
C TYR A 80 7.83 11.11 -35.04
N ASP A 81 7.31 10.20 -35.83
CA ASP A 81 7.56 10.10 -37.27
C ASP A 81 6.68 11.07 -38.06
N SER A 82 6.78 11.05 -39.40
CA SER A 82 6.00 11.88 -40.29
C SER A 82 4.51 11.57 -40.31
N GLU A 83 4.11 10.41 -39.81
CA GLU A 83 2.72 9.95 -39.72
C GLU A 83 2.12 10.22 -38.33
N GLY A 84 2.93 10.74 -37.38
CA GLY A 84 2.51 11.02 -36.00
C GLY A 84 2.58 9.84 -35.07
N ASN A 85 3.17 8.72 -35.48
CA ASN A 85 3.44 7.59 -34.59
C ASN A 85 4.74 7.81 -33.81
N TYR A 86 4.92 7.10 -32.71
CA TYR A 86 6.18 7.15 -31.97
C TYR A 86 7.34 6.64 -32.83
N PHE A 87 8.35 7.47 -33.00
CA PHE A 87 9.53 7.12 -33.79
C PHE A 87 10.31 5.96 -33.14
N ILE A 88 10.63 4.96 -33.92
CA ILE A 88 11.50 3.83 -33.54
C ILE A 88 12.80 3.96 -34.34
N ASP A 89 13.93 4.02 -33.62
CA ASP A 89 15.24 4.10 -34.26
C ASP A 89 15.53 2.82 -35.06
N PRO A 90 15.70 2.92 -36.40
CA PRO A 90 16.02 1.75 -37.22
C PRO A 90 17.29 1.01 -36.84
N LYS A 91 18.23 1.70 -36.19
CA LYS A 91 19.48 1.10 -35.68
C LYS A 91 19.27 0.35 -34.36
N ARG A 92 18.15 0.61 -33.67
CA ARG A 92 17.80 0.05 -32.36
C ARG A 92 16.32 -0.34 -32.28
N PRO A 93 15.83 -1.23 -33.16
CA PRO A 93 14.40 -1.48 -33.34
C PRO A 93 13.71 -2.13 -32.13
N PHE A 94 14.49 -2.64 -31.18
CA PHE A 94 13.99 -3.27 -29.94
C PHE A 94 13.91 -2.30 -28.75
N VAL A 95 14.36 -1.05 -28.94
CA VAL A 95 14.32 -0.02 -27.90
C VAL A 95 13.07 0.81 -28.05
N ALA A 96 12.23 0.81 -27.03
CA ALA A 96 11.01 1.61 -27.03
C ALA A 96 11.35 3.12 -26.98
N ASN A 97 10.56 3.91 -27.67
CA ASN A 97 10.59 5.36 -27.48
C ASN A 97 10.15 5.66 -26.03
N PRO A 98 10.97 6.35 -25.21
CA PRO A 98 10.65 6.57 -23.79
C PRO A 98 9.36 7.37 -23.59
N VAL A 99 8.98 8.24 -24.53
CA VAL A 99 7.74 9.00 -24.44
C VAL A 99 6.53 8.09 -24.65
N SER A 100 6.63 7.06 -25.51
CA SER A 100 5.56 6.09 -25.72
C SER A 100 5.21 5.32 -24.46
N LEU A 101 6.17 5.13 -23.55
CA LEU A 101 5.98 4.42 -22.30
C LEU A 101 5.11 5.20 -21.30
N LEU A 102 4.95 6.51 -21.48
CA LEU A 102 4.05 7.34 -20.67
C LEU A 102 2.57 7.08 -20.99
N ASP A 103 2.26 6.45 -22.11
CA ASP A 103 0.89 6.03 -22.46
C ASP A 103 0.46 4.76 -21.73
N ILE A 104 1.39 4.04 -21.13
CA ILE A 104 1.10 2.85 -20.32
C ILE A 104 0.34 3.29 -19.08
N LYS A 105 -0.83 2.69 -18.88
CA LYS A 105 -1.62 2.90 -17.66
C LYS A 105 -1.36 1.74 -16.71
N ASP A 106 -0.84 2.02 -15.54
CA ASP A 106 -0.61 1.04 -14.50
C ASP A 106 -1.00 1.63 -13.15
N ASN A 107 -2.19 1.27 -12.70
CA ASN A 107 -2.77 1.78 -11.46
C ASN A 107 -2.84 0.66 -10.43
N THR A 108 -2.39 0.95 -9.22
CA THR A 108 -2.52 0.04 -8.08
C THR A 108 -3.31 0.73 -6.98
N VAL A 109 -4.38 0.09 -6.52
CA VAL A 109 -5.14 0.51 -5.34
C VAL A 109 -4.92 -0.53 -4.25
N LYS A 110 -4.51 -0.07 -3.08
CA LYS A 110 -4.30 -0.91 -1.90
C LYS A 110 -5.09 -0.36 -0.71
N ASP A 111 -6.07 -1.13 -0.27
CA ASP A 111 -6.84 -0.90 0.94
C ASP A 111 -6.31 -1.77 2.07
N ARG A 112 -6.19 -1.22 3.28
CA ARG A 112 -5.81 -1.98 4.47
C ARG A 112 -6.61 -1.53 5.67
N ILE A 113 -7.15 -2.49 6.40
CA ILE A 113 -7.81 -2.31 7.68
C ILE A 113 -7.00 -3.07 8.72
N ILE A 114 -6.56 -2.36 9.75
CA ILE A 114 -5.97 -2.95 10.94
C ILE A 114 -6.87 -2.58 12.11
N GLY A 115 -7.37 -3.59 12.82
CA GLY A 115 -8.21 -3.39 13.98
C GLY A 115 -7.79 -4.29 15.12
N SER A 116 -7.89 -3.81 16.34
CA SER A 116 -7.80 -4.63 17.54
C SER A 116 -8.78 -4.14 18.60
N ALA A 117 -9.34 -5.10 19.33
CA ALA A 117 -10.19 -4.81 20.47
C ALA A 117 -9.72 -5.67 21.65
N PHE A 118 -9.79 -5.13 22.84
CA PHE A 118 -9.57 -5.90 24.04
C PHE A 118 -10.66 -5.67 25.08
N VAL A 119 -10.87 -6.68 25.89
CA VAL A 119 -11.62 -6.58 27.14
C VAL A 119 -10.73 -7.08 28.26
N SER A 120 -10.57 -6.28 29.31
CA SER A 120 -9.86 -6.66 30.53
C SER A 120 -10.85 -6.68 31.70
N VAL A 121 -10.79 -7.74 32.48
CA VAL A 121 -11.61 -7.97 33.65
C VAL A 121 -10.72 -8.25 34.87
N LYS A 122 -11.02 -7.62 35.99
CA LYS A 122 -10.37 -7.86 37.29
C LYS A 122 -11.31 -8.63 38.22
N PRO A 123 -11.41 -9.98 38.09
CA PRO A 123 -12.32 -10.76 38.89
C PRO A 123 -11.94 -10.78 40.39
N LEU A 124 -10.64 -10.59 40.66
CA LEU A 124 -10.08 -10.47 42.02
C LEU A 124 -9.17 -9.25 42.09
N LYS A 125 -8.92 -8.75 43.30
CA LYS A 125 -8.11 -7.53 43.52
C LYS A 125 -6.70 -7.61 42.87
N ASP A 126 -6.13 -8.81 42.87
CA ASP A 126 -4.74 -9.06 42.46
C ASP A 126 -4.65 -9.81 41.11
N LEU A 127 -5.77 -10.10 40.44
CA LEU A 127 -5.85 -10.86 39.19
C LEU A 127 -6.50 -10.01 38.10
N GLU A 128 -5.83 -9.86 36.96
CA GLU A 128 -6.34 -9.26 35.72
C GLU A 128 -6.34 -10.30 34.62
N VAL A 129 -7.47 -10.45 33.92
CA VAL A 129 -7.63 -11.32 32.76
C VAL A 129 -7.99 -10.44 31.57
N LYS A 130 -7.22 -10.53 30.49
CA LYS A 130 -7.41 -9.75 29.28
C LYS A 130 -7.54 -10.65 28.08
N LEU A 131 -8.64 -10.47 27.32
CA LEU A 131 -8.82 -11.03 25.99
C LEU A 131 -8.58 -9.94 24.97
N GLN A 132 -7.69 -10.20 24.01
CA GLN A 132 -7.42 -9.31 22.88
C GLN A 132 -7.70 -10.04 21.58
N LEU A 133 -8.43 -9.38 20.68
CA LEU A 133 -8.72 -9.83 19.33
C LEU A 133 -8.16 -8.80 18.34
N GLY A 134 -7.57 -9.29 17.26
CA GLY A 134 -7.00 -8.44 16.22
C GLY A 134 -7.34 -8.95 14.82
N VAL A 135 -7.44 -8.02 13.88
CA VAL A 135 -7.57 -8.29 12.45
C VAL A 135 -6.68 -7.35 11.66
N ASP A 136 -5.94 -7.90 10.70
CA ASP A 136 -5.23 -7.15 9.67
C ASP A 136 -5.67 -7.70 8.31
N ARG A 137 -6.39 -6.89 7.55
CA ARG A 137 -6.86 -7.25 6.22
C ARG A 137 -6.37 -6.25 5.19
N SER A 138 -5.72 -6.74 4.15
CA SER A 138 -5.32 -5.95 2.99
C SER A 138 -5.96 -6.51 1.73
N PHE A 139 -6.40 -5.61 0.88
CA PHE A 139 -6.86 -5.88 -0.48
C PHE A 139 -6.07 -5.01 -1.43
N GLN A 140 -5.47 -5.62 -2.46
CA GLN A 140 -4.74 -4.92 -3.51
C GLN A 140 -5.30 -5.29 -4.86
N LYS A 141 -5.56 -4.29 -5.69
CA LYS A 141 -5.91 -4.45 -7.10
C LYS A 141 -4.92 -3.65 -7.93
N ARG A 142 -4.27 -4.31 -8.87
CA ARG A 142 -3.46 -3.68 -9.91
C ARG A 142 -4.14 -3.88 -11.26
N SER A 143 -4.24 -2.80 -12.04
CA SER A 143 -4.78 -2.80 -13.39
C SER A 143 -3.74 -2.15 -14.30
N SER A 144 -3.23 -2.89 -15.27
CA SER A 144 -2.23 -2.43 -16.22
C SER A 144 -2.75 -2.55 -17.64
N TYR A 145 -2.52 -1.54 -18.46
CA TYR A 145 -2.86 -1.53 -19.88
C TYR A 145 -1.67 -1.02 -20.70
N LEU A 146 -1.18 -1.86 -21.58
CA LEU A 146 -0.17 -1.53 -22.60
C LEU A 146 -0.88 -1.25 -23.91
N PRO A 147 -0.95 0.02 -24.35
CA PRO A 147 -1.59 0.34 -25.61
C PRO A 147 -0.76 -0.14 -26.81
N LYS A 148 -1.43 -0.35 -27.94
CA LYS A 148 -0.80 -0.74 -29.21
C LYS A 148 0.19 0.30 -29.74
N THR A 149 0.15 1.53 -29.25
CA THR A 149 1.10 2.61 -29.57
C THR A 149 2.49 2.37 -28.97
N THR A 150 2.62 1.49 -27.99
CA THR A 150 3.91 1.11 -27.40
C THR A 150 4.51 -0.08 -28.15
N LEU A 151 5.85 -0.16 -28.22
CA LEU A 151 6.53 -1.26 -28.87
C LEU A 151 6.10 -2.64 -28.32
N GLN A 152 5.94 -2.74 -26.99
CA GLN A 152 5.55 -3.97 -26.32
C GLN A 152 4.07 -4.33 -26.56
N GLY A 153 3.21 -3.30 -26.68
CA GLY A 153 1.77 -3.48 -26.90
C GLY A 153 1.42 -3.74 -28.36
N ALA A 154 2.20 -3.21 -29.32
CA ALA A 154 1.96 -3.36 -30.75
C ALA A 154 1.89 -4.85 -31.18
N ASN A 155 2.82 -5.67 -30.71
CA ASN A 155 2.89 -7.10 -31.02
C ASN A 155 1.68 -7.90 -30.54
N LYS A 156 0.87 -7.34 -29.62
CA LYS A 156 -0.31 -7.99 -29.03
C LYS A 156 -1.60 -7.23 -29.34
N ASN A 157 -1.53 -6.22 -30.19
CA ASN A 157 -2.64 -5.32 -30.48
C ASN A 157 -3.26 -4.66 -29.22
N GLY A 158 -2.40 -4.38 -28.24
CA GLY A 158 -2.75 -3.97 -26.89
C GLY A 158 -2.85 -5.15 -25.91
N ARG A 159 -2.52 -4.89 -24.63
CA ARG A 159 -2.58 -5.89 -23.55
C ARG A 159 -3.11 -5.27 -22.28
N ALA A 160 -4.09 -5.91 -21.66
CA ALA A 160 -4.59 -5.54 -20.34
C ALA A 160 -4.35 -6.67 -19.36
N ASP A 161 -3.82 -6.33 -18.19
CA ASP A 161 -3.59 -7.26 -17.08
C ASP A 161 -4.27 -6.71 -15.83
N ILE A 162 -5.01 -7.58 -15.12
CA ILE A 162 -5.60 -7.26 -13.83
C ILE A 162 -5.15 -8.33 -12.84
N SER A 163 -4.60 -7.89 -11.72
CA SER A 163 -4.28 -8.77 -10.59
C SER A 163 -4.95 -8.28 -9.31
N GLN A 164 -5.38 -9.22 -8.49
CA GLN A 164 -5.99 -8.95 -7.20
C GLN A 164 -5.34 -9.84 -6.15
N GLU A 165 -5.08 -9.26 -5.00
CA GLU A 165 -4.53 -9.97 -3.86
C GLU A 165 -5.31 -9.58 -2.60
N THR A 166 -5.68 -10.56 -1.80
CA THR A 166 -6.29 -10.37 -0.49
C THR A 166 -5.50 -11.14 0.54
N SER A 167 -5.09 -10.45 1.60
CA SER A 167 -4.46 -11.07 2.76
C SER A 167 -5.27 -10.74 4.00
N THR A 168 -5.49 -11.72 4.86
CA THR A 168 -6.20 -11.53 6.13
C THR A 168 -5.48 -12.32 7.22
N THR A 169 -5.16 -11.64 8.32
CA THR A 169 -4.56 -12.21 9.50
C THR A 169 -5.44 -11.91 10.71
N TYR A 170 -5.69 -12.91 11.54
CA TYR A 170 -6.40 -12.78 12.79
C TYR A 170 -5.45 -13.05 13.96
N LEU A 171 -5.64 -12.31 15.03
CA LEU A 171 -4.94 -12.47 16.30
C LEU A 171 -5.97 -12.70 17.40
N MET A 172 -5.71 -13.67 18.27
CA MET A 172 -6.42 -13.87 19.51
C MET A 172 -5.42 -14.16 20.63
N GLU A 173 -5.46 -13.36 21.68
CA GLU A 173 -4.60 -13.52 22.85
C GLU A 173 -5.44 -13.47 24.11
N LEU A 174 -5.21 -14.42 25.00
CA LEU A 174 -5.76 -14.44 26.34
C LEU A 174 -4.59 -14.39 27.33
N THR A 175 -4.59 -13.36 28.15
CA THR A 175 -3.57 -13.20 29.20
C THR A 175 -4.21 -13.13 30.58
N ALA A 176 -3.56 -13.74 31.56
CA ALA A 176 -3.92 -13.59 32.97
C ALA A 176 -2.69 -13.11 33.72
N GLN A 177 -2.81 -12.05 34.47
CA GLN A 177 -1.74 -11.48 35.28
C GLN A 177 -2.15 -11.44 36.73
N TYR A 178 -1.38 -12.08 37.56
CA TYR A 178 -1.51 -12.02 39.01
C TYR A 178 -0.40 -11.15 39.61
N SER A 179 -0.79 -10.16 40.44
CA SER A 179 0.17 -9.24 41.06
C SER A 179 -0.19 -9.05 42.51
N LYS A 180 0.69 -9.48 43.42
CA LYS A 180 0.45 -9.37 44.87
C LYS A 180 1.70 -8.92 45.62
N SER A 181 1.51 -8.02 46.57
CA SER A 181 2.55 -7.54 47.48
C SER A 181 2.40 -8.22 48.84
N PHE A 182 3.52 -8.72 49.37
CA PHE A 182 3.62 -9.34 50.67
C PHE A 182 4.75 -8.62 51.47
N GLY A 183 4.39 -7.62 52.27
CA GLY A 183 5.38 -6.75 52.91
C GLY A 183 6.28 -6.06 51.87
N ASP A 184 7.59 -6.29 51.97
CA ASP A 184 8.59 -5.72 51.06
C ASP A 184 8.75 -6.52 49.72
N HIS A 185 8.03 -7.63 49.57
CA HIS A 185 8.13 -8.51 48.40
C HIS A 185 6.95 -8.29 47.45
N ASN A 186 7.24 -8.15 46.15
CA ASN A 186 6.27 -8.02 45.08
C ASN A 186 6.35 -9.26 44.16
N LEU A 187 5.27 -10.03 44.11
CA LEU A 187 5.10 -11.13 43.16
C LEU A 187 4.30 -10.66 41.97
N LYS A 188 4.82 -10.91 40.77
CA LYS A 188 4.13 -10.69 39.51
C LYS A 188 4.33 -11.95 38.65
N ALA A 189 3.22 -12.56 38.24
CA ALA A 189 3.17 -13.75 37.39
C ALA A 189 2.18 -13.57 36.24
#